data_735a5824de9d7a13826abbc02b21b5f1
#
_entry.id   735a5824de9d7a13826abbc02b21b5f1
#
_cell.length_a   1.000
_cell.length_b   1.000
_cell.length_c   1.000
_cell.angle_alpha   90.00
_cell.angle_beta   90.00
_cell.angle_gamma   90.00
#
_symmetry.space_group_name_H-M   'P 1'
#
loop_
_entity.id
_entity.type
_entity.pdbx_description
1 polymer ?
#
loop_
_entity_poly.entity_id
_entity_poly.type
_entity_poly.pdbx_seq_one_letter_code
_entity_poly.pdbx_strand_id
1 'polypeptide(L)'
;MPRTRSDRGQRRAEIIQAATEVIAERGYRGATLSAVAERVGLTQQGLMHHFPTKEALLVAVLDARDQWDMASAALRGQAWPLDIVAELVEYNATRPGIVQAFTVLVGDSVTDGHPAQPHFRERYARVRAGGADALRAAYGDHLPGGLTPERAATLLIAAMDGLQIQWLLDPDSVDMPAAFRDFLALLAPPPAPGTP
;
A
#
# COMPACT_ATOMS: atom_id res chain seq x y z
N MET A 1 27.36 15.71 23.06
CA MET A 1 25.98 15.73 23.58
C MET A 1 25.32 14.40 23.25
N PRO A 2 24.74 13.64 24.21
CA PRO A 2 24.02 12.42 23.89
C PRO A 2 22.76 12.80 23.11
N ARG A 3 22.53 12.11 21.97
CA ARG A 3 21.32 12.26 21.15
C ARG A 3 20.07 11.92 21.97
N THR A 4 19.07 12.79 21.88
CA THR A 4 17.80 12.59 22.59
C THR A 4 17.02 11.41 21.96
N ARG A 5 16.04 10.87 22.68
CA ARG A 5 15.16 9.79 22.18
C ARG A 5 14.36 10.24 20.96
N SER A 6 14.04 11.55 20.89
CA SER A 6 13.39 12.21 19.76
C SER A 6 14.27 12.19 18.50
N ASP A 7 15.56 12.50 18.62
CA ASP A 7 16.51 12.50 17.48
C ASP A 7 16.69 11.12 16.85
N ARG A 8 16.63 10.05 17.69
CA ARG A 8 16.71 8.68 17.18
C ARG A 8 15.47 8.28 16.39
N GLY A 9 14.28 8.65 16.86
CA GLY A 9 13.01 8.40 16.17
C GLY A 9 12.95 9.10 14.83
N GLN A 10 13.31 10.37 14.80
CA GLN A 10 13.34 11.16 13.58
C GLN A 10 14.34 10.59 12.57
N ARG A 11 15.54 10.24 13.03
CA ARG A 11 16.57 9.65 12.16
C ARG A 11 16.15 8.29 11.58
N ARG A 12 15.45 7.48 12.37
CA ARG A 12 14.90 6.22 11.91
C ARG A 12 13.86 6.43 10.81
N ALA A 13 12.99 7.42 10.94
CA ALA A 13 12.00 7.78 9.92
C ALA A 13 12.66 8.28 8.62
N GLU A 14 13.71 9.10 8.71
CA GLU A 14 14.49 9.57 7.56
C GLU A 14 15.12 8.40 6.78
N ILE A 15 15.66 7.41 7.50
CA ILE A 15 16.24 6.21 6.88
C ILE A 15 15.16 5.40 6.17
N ILE A 16 13.98 5.21 6.78
CA ILE A 16 12.86 4.47 6.16
C ILE A 16 12.39 5.19 4.89
N GLN A 17 12.26 6.52 4.93
CA GLN A 17 11.88 7.31 3.77
C GLN A 17 12.90 7.14 2.62
N ALA A 18 14.18 7.30 2.91
CA ALA A 18 15.24 7.12 1.91
C ALA A 18 15.28 5.68 1.35
N ALA A 19 15.03 4.68 2.20
CA ALA A 19 14.93 3.28 1.75
C ALA A 19 13.77 3.08 0.80
N THR A 20 12.60 3.70 1.07
CA THR A 20 11.44 3.67 0.19
C THR A 20 11.77 4.24 -1.18
N GLU A 21 12.44 5.40 -1.22
CA GLU A 21 12.87 6.05 -2.47
C GLU A 21 13.87 5.20 -3.26
N VAL A 22 14.88 4.63 -2.59
CA VAL A 22 15.86 3.76 -3.25
C VAL A 22 15.22 2.48 -3.77
N ILE A 23 14.23 1.92 -3.06
CA ILE A 23 13.47 0.75 -3.53
C ILE A 23 12.64 1.11 -4.77
N ALA A 24 11.99 2.28 -4.79
CA ALA A 24 11.26 2.75 -5.95
C ALA A 24 12.14 2.88 -7.19
N GLU A 25 13.36 3.41 -7.02
CA GLU A 25 14.30 3.65 -8.12
C GLU A 25 14.99 2.37 -8.63
N ARG A 26 15.34 1.44 -7.75
CA ARG A 26 16.30 0.35 -8.03
C ARG A 26 15.77 -1.06 -7.72
N GLY A 27 14.52 -1.18 -7.30
CA GLY A 27 13.94 -2.41 -6.79
C GLY A 27 14.57 -2.88 -5.47
N TYR A 28 14.04 -3.95 -4.89
CA TYR A 28 14.57 -4.49 -3.63
C TYR A 28 16.03 -4.92 -3.77
N ARG A 29 16.40 -5.60 -4.87
CA ARG A 29 17.77 -6.10 -5.05
C ARG A 29 18.80 -4.97 -5.10
N GLY A 30 18.47 -3.87 -5.78
CA GLY A 30 19.33 -2.69 -5.92
C GLY A 30 19.37 -1.78 -4.68
N ALA A 31 18.40 -1.88 -3.78
CA ALA A 31 18.34 -1.10 -2.54
C ALA A 31 19.29 -1.70 -1.47
N THR A 32 20.59 -1.43 -1.62
CA THR A 32 21.60 -1.87 -0.64
C THR A 32 21.64 -0.96 0.58
N LEU A 33 22.10 -1.48 1.74
CA LEU A 33 22.31 -0.64 2.94
C LEU A 33 23.27 0.52 2.68
N SER A 34 24.27 0.32 1.81
CA SER A 34 25.20 1.36 1.39
C SER A 34 24.51 2.49 0.63
N ALA A 35 23.66 2.13 -0.37
CA ALA A 35 22.92 3.11 -1.17
C ALA A 35 21.95 3.95 -0.30
N VAL A 36 21.29 3.32 0.67
CA VAL A 36 20.41 4.03 1.60
C VAL A 36 21.22 4.91 2.56
N ALA A 37 22.36 4.42 3.08
CA ALA A 37 23.24 5.20 3.95
C ALA A 37 23.76 6.46 3.26
N GLU A 38 24.22 6.34 2.02
CA GLU A 38 24.66 7.45 1.19
C GLU A 38 23.56 8.51 1.03
N ARG A 39 22.31 8.08 0.75
CA ARG A 39 21.15 8.97 0.57
C ARG A 39 20.87 9.83 1.81
N VAL A 40 21.10 9.28 3.02
CA VAL A 40 20.87 10.00 4.29
C VAL A 40 22.13 10.59 4.91
N GLY A 41 23.25 10.58 4.19
CA GLY A 41 24.52 11.12 4.69
C GLY A 41 25.09 10.34 5.88
N LEU A 42 24.91 9.02 5.92
CA LEU A 42 25.48 8.11 6.91
C LEU A 42 26.54 7.21 6.26
N THR A 43 27.43 6.69 7.11
CA THR A 43 28.19 5.50 6.74
C THR A 43 27.28 4.27 6.80
N GLN A 44 27.59 3.22 6.05
CA GLN A 44 26.85 1.96 6.14
C GLN A 44 26.82 1.41 7.58
N GLN A 45 27.94 1.51 8.32
CA GLN A 45 28.01 1.10 9.72
C GLN A 45 27.08 1.96 10.61
N GLY A 46 27.01 3.28 10.36
CA GLY A 46 26.09 4.18 11.04
C GLY A 46 24.63 3.82 10.80
N LEU A 47 24.28 3.43 9.57
CA LEU A 47 22.93 2.94 9.26
C LEU A 47 22.64 1.60 9.95
N MET A 48 23.60 0.66 10.01
CA MET A 48 23.44 -0.64 10.66
C MET A 48 23.18 -0.55 12.17
N HIS A 49 23.53 0.56 12.83
CA HIS A 49 23.06 0.81 14.20
C HIS A 49 21.55 1.03 14.33
N HIS A 50 20.87 1.44 13.25
CA HIS A 50 19.42 1.60 13.19
C HIS A 50 18.73 0.36 12.62
N PHE A 51 19.34 -0.25 11.61
CA PHE A 51 18.83 -1.42 10.89
C PHE A 51 19.98 -2.38 10.61
N PRO A 52 20.13 -3.43 11.44
CA PRO A 52 21.28 -4.33 11.35
C PRO A 52 21.39 -5.07 10.02
N THR A 53 20.26 -5.34 9.36
CA THR A 53 20.20 -6.06 8.09
C THR A 53 19.28 -5.35 7.10
N LYS A 54 19.41 -5.70 5.82
CA LYS A 54 18.54 -5.21 4.76
C LYS A 54 17.10 -5.66 4.95
N GLU A 55 16.91 -6.87 5.47
CA GLU A 55 15.60 -7.44 5.78
C GLU A 55 14.92 -6.66 6.92
N ALA A 56 15.68 -6.29 7.98
CA ALA A 56 15.14 -5.45 9.05
C ALA A 56 14.72 -4.06 8.54
N LEU A 57 15.44 -3.49 7.59
CA LEU A 57 15.07 -2.24 6.93
C LEU A 57 13.82 -2.43 6.06
N LEU A 58 13.74 -3.53 5.30
CA LEU A 58 12.57 -3.85 4.47
C LEU A 58 11.32 -3.97 5.32
N VAL A 59 11.35 -4.75 6.41
CA VAL A 59 10.21 -4.88 7.34
C VAL A 59 9.77 -3.51 7.84
N ALA A 60 10.70 -2.64 8.21
CA ALA A 60 10.36 -1.29 8.68
C ALA A 60 9.73 -0.41 7.59
N VAL A 61 10.13 -0.55 6.33
CA VAL A 61 9.49 0.14 5.19
C VAL A 61 8.06 -0.35 4.99
N LEU A 62 7.85 -1.67 5.06
CA LEU A 62 6.53 -2.29 4.92
C LEU A 62 5.60 -1.91 6.08
N ASP A 63 6.10 -1.96 7.32
CA ASP A 63 5.35 -1.55 8.51
C ASP A 63 4.96 -0.06 8.47
N ALA A 64 5.89 0.80 8.05
CA ALA A 64 5.62 2.22 7.89
C ALA A 64 4.51 2.46 6.86
N ARG A 65 4.52 1.76 5.75
CA ARG A 65 3.47 1.82 4.74
C ARG A 65 2.13 1.36 5.30
N ASP A 66 2.08 0.19 5.95
CA ASP A 66 0.84 -0.31 6.57
C ASP A 66 0.28 0.67 7.62
N GLN A 67 1.15 1.31 8.42
CA GLN A 67 0.75 2.35 9.36
C GLN A 67 0.15 3.58 8.65
N TRP A 68 0.69 3.98 7.50
CA TRP A 68 0.14 5.07 6.70
C TRP A 68 -1.23 4.72 6.10
N ASP A 69 -1.38 3.53 5.55
CA ASP A 69 -2.65 3.04 5.02
C ASP A 69 -3.70 2.93 6.15
N MET A 70 -3.27 2.56 7.36
CA MET A 70 -4.11 2.45 8.56
C MET A 70 -4.41 3.78 9.24
N ALA A 71 -3.51 4.77 9.16
CA ALA A 71 -3.74 6.12 9.68
C ALA A 71 -4.79 6.89 8.86
N SER A 72 -5.07 6.43 7.63
CA SER A 72 -6.27 6.79 6.86
C SER A 72 -7.52 6.16 7.50
N ALA A 73 -7.63 6.27 8.78
CA ALA A 73 -8.74 6.33 9.74
C ALA A 73 -9.60 5.08 9.98
N ALA A 74 -9.70 4.08 9.10
CA ALA A 74 -10.71 3.03 9.28
C ALA A 74 -10.14 1.62 9.47
N LEU A 75 -8.84 1.43 9.37
CA LEU A 75 -8.20 0.13 9.26
C LEU A 75 -7.91 -0.58 10.59
N ARG A 76 -8.38 -0.01 11.70
CA ARG A 76 -8.22 -0.62 13.03
C ARG A 76 -9.43 -1.51 13.37
N GLY A 77 -9.67 -2.55 12.58
CA GLY A 77 -10.60 -3.61 12.97
C GLY A 77 -12.09 -3.28 12.84
N GLN A 78 -12.47 -2.23 12.13
CA GLN A 78 -13.85 -1.94 11.74
C GLN A 78 -14.01 -2.17 10.22
N ALA A 79 -15.20 -2.57 9.79
CA ALA A 79 -15.56 -2.66 8.38
C ALA A 79 -15.20 -1.35 7.67
N TRP A 80 -14.48 -1.42 6.55
CA TRP A 80 -14.08 -0.24 5.80
C TRP A 80 -15.27 0.34 5.06
N PRO A 81 -15.71 1.56 5.34
CA PRO A 81 -16.63 2.22 4.42
C PRO A 81 -15.95 2.29 3.03
N LEU A 82 -16.69 2.00 1.98
CA LEU A 82 -16.15 2.02 0.60
C LEU A 82 -15.60 3.40 0.21
N ASP A 83 -16.17 4.46 0.78
CA ASP A 83 -15.69 5.84 0.61
C ASP A 83 -14.23 6.01 1.03
N ILE A 84 -13.82 5.37 2.13
CA ILE A 84 -12.43 5.43 2.61
C ILE A 84 -11.48 4.73 1.63
N VAL A 85 -11.92 3.69 0.93
CA VAL A 85 -11.09 3.03 -0.09
C VAL A 85 -10.87 3.97 -1.28
N ALA A 86 -11.89 4.72 -1.69
CA ALA A 86 -11.75 5.76 -2.71
C ALA A 86 -10.81 6.88 -2.27
N GLU A 87 -10.97 7.39 -1.05
CA GLU A 87 -10.08 8.40 -0.45
C GLU A 87 -8.63 7.93 -0.37
N LEU A 88 -8.39 6.64 -0.06
CA LEU A 88 -7.07 6.06 -0.06
C LEU A 88 -6.43 6.10 -1.46
N VAL A 89 -7.19 5.82 -2.51
CA VAL A 89 -6.70 5.89 -3.89
C VAL A 89 -6.38 7.34 -4.27
N GLU A 90 -7.21 8.31 -3.90
CA GLU A 90 -6.95 9.74 -4.09
C GLU A 90 -5.66 10.17 -3.36
N TYR A 91 -5.51 9.75 -2.11
CA TYR A 91 -4.30 10.01 -1.34
C TYR A 91 -3.05 9.38 -1.95
N ASN A 92 -3.16 8.16 -2.46
CA ASN A 92 -2.06 7.49 -3.15
C ASN A 92 -1.64 8.25 -4.42
N ALA A 93 -2.58 8.85 -5.15
CA ALA A 93 -2.28 9.65 -6.34
C ALA A 93 -1.41 10.90 -6.02
N THR A 94 -1.44 11.39 -4.77
CA THR A 94 -0.56 12.49 -4.33
C THR A 94 0.86 12.04 -3.97
N ARG A 95 1.15 10.73 -3.97
CA ARG A 95 2.40 10.17 -3.44
C ARG A 95 3.01 9.08 -4.35
N PRO A 96 3.32 9.41 -5.62
CA PRO A 96 3.74 8.43 -6.62
C PRO A 96 4.95 7.59 -6.20
N GLY A 97 5.94 8.18 -5.54
CA GLY A 97 7.15 7.46 -5.11
C GLY A 97 6.86 6.32 -4.10
N ILE A 98 5.87 6.50 -3.21
CA ILE A 98 5.46 5.44 -2.27
C ILE A 98 4.70 4.34 -3.01
N VAL A 99 3.78 4.70 -3.89
CA VAL A 99 3.03 3.73 -4.70
C VAL A 99 3.99 2.92 -5.57
N GLN A 100 4.96 3.59 -6.21
CA GLN A 100 6.00 2.94 -7.02
C GLN A 100 6.82 1.94 -6.21
N ALA A 101 7.32 2.34 -5.03
CA ALA A 101 8.10 1.43 -4.17
C ALA A 101 7.31 0.17 -3.82
N PHE A 102 6.02 0.32 -3.50
CA PHE A 102 5.15 -0.80 -3.17
C PHE A 102 4.85 -1.69 -4.36
N THR A 103 4.51 -1.10 -5.51
CA THR A 103 4.26 -1.84 -6.75
C THR A 103 5.48 -2.69 -7.13
N VAL A 104 6.68 -2.11 -7.04
CA VAL A 104 7.94 -2.83 -7.29
C VAL A 104 8.14 -3.96 -6.28
N LEU A 105 7.94 -3.69 -4.99
CA LEU A 105 8.09 -4.70 -3.94
C LEU A 105 7.08 -5.85 -4.06
N VAL A 106 5.82 -5.55 -4.39
CA VAL A 106 4.79 -6.57 -4.66
C VAL A 106 5.24 -7.45 -5.82
N GLY A 107 5.64 -6.83 -6.94
CA GLY A 107 6.14 -7.55 -8.12
C GLY A 107 7.36 -8.45 -7.80
N ASP A 108 8.35 -7.92 -7.08
CA ASP A 108 9.53 -8.69 -6.66
C ASP A 108 9.13 -9.85 -5.72
N SER A 109 8.13 -9.65 -4.84
CA SER A 109 7.72 -10.60 -3.82
C SER A 109 7.03 -11.87 -4.34
N VAL A 110 6.58 -11.88 -5.61
CA VAL A 110 6.04 -13.11 -6.23
C VAL A 110 7.13 -14.12 -6.55
N THR A 111 8.41 -13.70 -6.52
CA THR A 111 9.55 -14.60 -6.68
C THR A 111 9.75 -15.45 -5.43
N ASP A 112 9.93 -16.75 -5.61
CA ASP A 112 10.13 -17.70 -4.50
C ASP A 112 11.31 -17.30 -3.60
N GLY A 113 11.09 -17.36 -2.30
CA GLY A 113 12.10 -17.01 -1.29
C GLY A 113 12.34 -15.52 -1.09
N HIS A 114 11.54 -14.64 -1.72
CA HIS A 114 11.67 -13.21 -1.46
C HIS A 114 11.24 -12.86 -0.02
N PRO A 115 12.05 -12.07 0.75
CA PRO A 115 11.81 -11.83 2.17
C PRO A 115 10.51 -11.08 2.47
N ALA A 116 9.96 -10.32 1.52
CA ALA A 116 8.67 -9.64 1.67
C ALA A 116 7.44 -10.54 1.38
N GLN A 117 7.62 -11.74 0.82
CA GLN A 117 6.50 -12.59 0.42
C GLN A 117 5.55 -12.93 1.57
N PRO A 118 6.00 -13.32 2.78
CA PRO A 118 5.10 -13.57 3.92
C PRO A 118 4.27 -12.35 4.29
N HIS A 119 4.91 -11.16 4.36
CA HIS A 119 4.24 -9.90 4.66
C HIS A 119 3.11 -9.61 3.66
N PHE A 120 3.39 -9.68 2.35
CA PHE A 120 2.36 -9.39 1.34
C PHE A 120 1.24 -10.44 1.33
N ARG A 121 1.55 -11.71 1.59
CA ARG A 121 0.52 -12.74 1.74
C ARG A 121 -0.47 -12.41 2.86
N GLU A 122 0.05 -12.05 4.03
CA GLU A 122 -0.78 -11.66 5.18
C GLU A 122 -1.52 -10.34 4.91
N ARG A 123 -0.85 -9.35 4.32
CA ARG A 123 -1.47 -8.08 3.95
C ARG A 123 -2.65 -8.29 3.00
N TYR A 124 -2.46 -9.03 1.90
CA TYR A 124 -3.55 -9.31 0.95
C TYR A 124 -4.69 -10.11 1.58
N ALA A 125 -4.41 -11.02 2.50
CA ALA A 125 -5.46 -11.71 3.25
C ALA A 125 -6.28 -10.73 4.10
N ARG A 126 -5.62 -9.83 4.85
CA ARG A 126 -6.29 -8.81 5.67
C ARG A 126 -7.14 -7.86 4.83
N VAL A 127 -6.57 -7.30 3.75
CA VAL A 127 -7.29 -6.31 2.94
C VAL A 127 -8.47 -6.94 2.19
N ARG A 128 -8.37 -8.21 1.74
CA ARG A 128 -9.51 -8.94 1.17
C ARG A 128 -10.61 -9.17 2.20
N ALA A 129 -10.26 -9.57 3.41
CA ALA A 129 -11.24 -9.77 4.48
C ALA A 129 -11.96 -8.46 4.83
N GLY A 130 -11.22 -7.37 5.07
CA GLY A 130 -11.79 -6.06 5.36
C GLY A 130 -12.64 -5.52 4.21
N GLY A 131 -12.20 -5.70 2.96
CA GLY A 131 -12.97 -5.33 1.77
C GLY A 131 -14.27 -6.12 1.64
N ALA A 132 -14.25 -7.43 1.94
CA ALA A 132 -15.45 -8.26 1.93
C ALA A 132 -16.45 -7.82 3.01
N ASP A 133 -15.96 -7.50 4.21
CA ASP A 133 -16.82 -6.99 5.29
C ASP A 133 -17.44 -5.63 4.94
N ALA A 134 -16.66 -4.73 4.31
CA ALA A 134 -17.16 -3.45 3.84
C ALA A 134 -18.25 -3.59 2.76
N LEU A 135 -18.02 -4.45 1.78
CA LEU A 135 -18.98 -4.71 0.71
C LEU A 135 -20.25 -5.38 1.25
N ARG A 136 -20.13 -6.30 2.20
CA ARG A 136 -21.27 -6.93 2.87
C ARG A 136 -22.08 -5.91 3.67
N ALA A 137 -21.42 -5.01 4.38
CA ALA A 137 -22.07 -3.95 5.15
C ALA A 137 -22.79 -2.96 4.26
N ALA A 138 -22.21 -2.62 3.09
CA ALA A 138 -22.80 -1.65 2.16
C ALA A 138 -23.92 -2.25 1.30
N TYR A 139 -23.78 -3.47 0.83
CA TYR A 139 -24.60 -4.07 -0.23
C TYR A 139 -25.22 -5.42 0.11
N GLY A 140 -24.94 -6.00 1.29
CA GLY A 140 -25.39 -7.33 1.69
C GLY A 140 -24.56 -8.46 1.07
N ASP A 141 -25.11 -9.68 1.14
CA ASP A 141 -24.38 -10.89 0.72
C ASP A 141 -24.41 -11.15 -0.80
N HIS A 142 -25.20 -10.40 -1.55
CA HIS A 142 -25.39 -10.56 -3.00
C HIS A 142 -25.15 -9.25 -3.74
N LEU A 143 -24.02 -9.15 -4.41
CA LEU A 143 -23.68 -8.00 -5.25
C LEU A 143 -24.16 -8.24 -6.71
N PRO A 144 -24.17 -7.18 -7.56
CA PRO A 144 -24.47 -7.29 -8.98
C PRO A 144 -23.64 -8.38 -9.67
N GLY A 145 -24.22 -9.02 -10.67
CA GLY A 145 -23.57 -10.12 -11.40
C GLY A 145 -23.40 -11.43 -10.61
N GLY A 146 -24.07 -11.57 -9.45
CA GLY A 146 -23.98 -12.76 -8.62
C GLY A 146 -22.65 -12.90 -7.89
N LEU A 147 -21.96 -11.79 -7.66
CA LEU A 147 -20.72 -11.78 -6.88
C LEU A 147 -21.00 -11.93 -5.38
N THR A 148 -20.18 -12.71 -4.69
CA THR A 148 -20.12 -12.66 -3.24
C THR A 148 -19.20 -11.53 -2.79
N PRO A 149 -19.35 -10.99 -1.55
CA PRO A 149 -18.46 -9.96 -1.02
C PRO A 149 -16.96 -10.34 -1.11
N GLU A 150 -16.60 -11.61 -0.89
CA GLU A 150 -15.22 -12.09 -0.96
C GLU A 150 -14.65 -12.03 -2.38
N ARG A 151 -15.44 -12.42 -3.38
CA ARG A 151 -15.04 -12.35 -4.78
C ARG A 151 -14.93 -10.89 -5.25
N ALA A 152 -15.89 -10.08 -4.87
CA ALA A 152 -15.88 -8.65 -5.17
C ALA A 152 -14.70 -7.94 -4.51
N ALA A 153 -14.35 -8.25 -3.25
CA ALA A 153 -13.16 -7.71 -2.58
C ALA A 153 -11.86 -8.11 -3.30
N THR A 154 -11.77 -9.33 -3.79
CA THR A 154 -10.61 -9.76 -4.59
C THR A 154 -10.48 -8.94 -5.88
N LEU A 155 -11.58 -8.71 -6.59
CA LEU A 155 -11.61 -7.89 -7.81
C LEU A 155 -11.32 -6.41 -7.52
N LEU A 156 -11.83 -5.88 -6.40
CA LEU A 156 -11.58 -4.52 -5.94
C LEU A 156 -10.08 -4.24 -5.76
N ILE A 157 -9.38 -5.14 -5.08
CA ILE A 157 -7.95 -5.01 -4.85
C ILE A 157 -7.17 -5.19 -6.16
N ALA A 158 -7.56 -6.16 -7.00
CA ALA A 158 -6.93 -6.36 -8.29
C ALA A 158 -7.11 -5.13 -9.22
N ALA A 159 -8.27 -4.48 -9.19
CA ALA A 159 -8.50 -3.23 -9.92
C ALA A 159 -7.61 -2.10 -9.40
N MET A 160 -7.50 -1.94 -8.08
CA MET A 160 -6.63 -0.94 -7.46
C MET A 160 -5.16 -1.15 -7.84
N ASP A 161 -4.64 -2.37 -7.69
CA ASP A 161 -3.24 -2.67 -8.00
C ASP A 161 -2.96 -2.49 -9.50
N GLY A 162 -3.87 -2.92 -10.37
CA GLY A 162 -3.74 -2.75 -11.82
C GLY A 162 -3.80 -1.28 -12.26
N LEU A 163 -4.67 -0.47 -11.66
CA LEU A 163 -4.76 0.96 -11.93
C LEU A 163 -3.52 1.71 -11.45
N GLN A 164 -2.95 1.34 -10.31
CA GLN A 164 -1.69 1.92 -9.83
C GLN A 164 -0.54 1.68 -10.81
N ILE A 165 -0.43 0.48 -11.38
CA ILE A 165 0.60 0.16 -12.39
C ILE A 165 0.39 1.02 -13.65
N GLN A 166 -0.82 1.09 -14.18
CA GLN A 166 -1.12 1.84 -15.38
C GLN A 166 -0.87 3.34 -15.18
N TRP A 167 -1.31 3.89 -14.06
CA TRP A 167 -1.08 5.29 -13.71
C TRP A 167 0.41 5.62 -13.53
N LEU A 168 1.20 4.75 -12.89
CA LEU A 168 2.65 4.96 -12.75
C LEU A 168 3.37 4.93 -14.10
N LEU A 169 2.87 4.19 -15.07
CA LEU A 169 3.43 4.12 -16.43
C LEU A 169 3.01 5.29 -17.31
N ASP A 170 1.80 5.80 -17.15
CA ASP A 170 1.24 6.88 -17.96
C ASP A 170 0.28 7.75 -17.13
N PRO A 171 0.83 8.64 -16.28
CA PRO A 171 0.02 9.46 -15.39
C PRO A 171 -0.81 10.53 -16.08
N ASP A 172 -0.46 10.89 -17.33
CA ASP A 172 -1.18 11.88 -18.11
C ASP A 172 -2.44 11.31 -18.78
N SER A 173 -2.46 10.00 -19.04
CA SER A 173 -3.58 9.32 -19.70
C SER A 173 -4.47 8.55 -18.74
N VAL A 174 -4.00 8.21 -17.54
CA VAL A 174 -4.74 7.40 -16.56
C VAL A 174 -5.10 8.23 -15.33
N ASP A 175 -6.35 8.67 -15.25
CA ASP A 175 -6.93 9.21 -14.01
C ASP A 175 -7.30 8.05 -13.08
N MET A 176 -6.33 7.60 -12.28
CA MET A 176 -6.50 6.46 -11.38
C MET A 176 -7.64 6.66 -10.37
N PRO A 177 -7.80 7.82 -9.69
CA PRO A 177 -8.92 8.07 -8.80
C PRO A 177 -10.28 8.01 -9.48
N ALA A 178 -10.42 8.60 -10.67
CA ALA A 178 -11.67 8.57 -11.42
C ALA A 178 -12.03 7.16 -11.87
N ALA A 179 -11.09 6.44 -12.48
CA ALA A 179 -11.30 5.06 -12.93
C ALA A 179 -11.64 4.11 -11.77
N PHE A 180 -11.05 4.33 -10.60
CA PHE A 180 -11.37 3.52 -9.42
C PHE A 180 -12.77 3.83 -8.87
N ARG A 181 -13.21 5.09 -8.86
CA ARG A 181 -14.60 5.46 -8.51
C ARG A 181 -15.61 4.83 -9.46
N ASP A 182 -15.33 4.88 -10.77
CA ASP A 182 -16.16 4.22 -11.77
C ASP A 182 -16.25 2.71 -11.53
N PHE A 183 -15.14 2.06 -11.19
CA PHE A 183 -15.13 0.65 -10.83
C PHE A 183 -15.98 0.36 -9.58
N LEU A 184 -15.90 1.20 -8.54
CA LEU A 184 -16.76 1.07 -7.34
C LEU A 184 -18.23 1.18 -7.69
N ALA A 185 -18.60 2.07 -8.60
CA ALA A 185 -19.97 2.24 -9.05
C ALA A 185 -20.53 0.98 -9.75
N LEU A 186 -19.68 0.19 -10.42
CA LEU A 186 -20.09 -1.10 -11.01
C LEU A 186 -20.41 -2.18 -9.97
N LEU A 187 -19.89 -2.05 -8.75
CA LEU A 187 -20.18 -2.97 -7.64
C LEU A 187 -21.44 -2.57 -6.86
N ALA A 188 -21.93 -1.36 -7.05
CA ALA A 188 -23.15 -0.90 -6.40
C ALA A 188 -24.39 -1.55 -7.04
N PRO A 189 -25.39 -1.96 -6.26
CA PRO A 189 -26.66 -2.40 -6.81
C PRO A 189 -27.32 -1.23 -7.57
N PRO A 190 -28.08 -1.52 -8.64
CA PRO A 190 -28.83 -0.48 -9.31
C PRO A 190 -29.80 0.20 -8.34
N PRO A 191 -30.05 1.53 -8.48
CA PRO A 191 -31.01 2.21 -7.61
C PRO A 191 -32.37 1.49 -7.67
N ALA A 192 -33.02 1.38 -6.51
CA ALA A 192 -34.32 0.76 -6.42
C ALA A 192 -35.30 1.46 -7.40
N PRO A 193 -36.09 0.73 -8.18
CA PRO A 193 -37.05 1.36 -9.09
C PRO A 193 -38.06 2.14 -8.28
N GLY A 194 -38.04 3.46 -8.36
CA GLY A 194 -39.05 4.35 -7.80
C GLY A 194 -38.64 5.35 -6.72
N THR A 195 -37.35 5.65 -6.56
CA THR A 195 -36.93 6.79 -5.75
C THR A 195 -36.70 7.99 -6.68
N PRO A 196 -37.53 9.06 -6.57
CA PRO A 196 -37.38 10.26 -7.39
C PRO A 196 -36.15 11.07 -7.03
#